data_50394d28ef8d3e5d5b051471b62b374b
#
_entry.id   50394d28ef8d3e5d5b051471b62b374b
#
_cell.length_a   1.000
_cell.length_b   1.000
_cell.length_c   1.000
_cell.angle_alpha   90.00
_cell.angle_beta   90.00
_cell.angle_gamma   90.00
#
_symmetry.space_group_name_H-M   'P 1'
#
loop_
_entity.id
_entity.type
_entity.pdbx_description
1 polymer ?
#
loop_
_entity_poly.entity_id
_entity_poly.type
_entity_poly.pdbx_seq_one_letter_code
_entity_poly.pdbx_strand_id
1 'polypeptide(L)'
;MKINYKNTESEIISTIKSIENKYDKIFILSNSKIISHHSFINDLSNLIFICKDGESCKSIQHYIDAITFLNENNCNKKSCIIAVGGGIVCDFAGFIASTYMRGIDLIMMPTSLLAMVDAAIGGKTALNFLETRNLLGTFKDSNEIIIGLNFIQTLDDNERLNGMAEIFKYSLIMDVKLFNFIESKVVKHFPNLDLDIFKELIDKCIKNKLTIVDKDHYDK
;
A
#
# COMPACT_ATOMS: atom_id res chain seq x y z
N MET A 1 -3.37 -11.66 8.11
CA MET A 1 -2.76 -10.89 6.98
C MET A 1 -1.54 -11.63 6.47
N LYS A 2 -1.42 -11.86 5.16
CA LYS A 2 -0.29 -12.52 4.51
C LYS A 2 0.59 -11.48 3.82
N ILE A 3 1.92 -11.57 3.98
CA ILE A 3 2.86 -10.66 3.34
C ILE A 3 3.76 -11.46 2.40
N ASN A 4 3.81 -11.04 1.13
CA ASN A 4 4.60 -11.68 0.08
C ASN A 4 5.55 -10.67 -0.56
N TYR A 5 6.83 -11.00 -0.59
CA TYR A 5 7.84 -10.21 -1.31
C TYR A 5 7.98 -10.69 -2.74
N LYS A 6 8.16 -9.74 -3.66
CA LYS A 6 8.43 -9.96 -5.07
C LYS A 6 9.59 -9.07 -5.51
N ASN A 7 10.51 -9.63 -6.25
CA ASN A 7 11.67 -8.89 -6.74
C ASN A 7 11.46 -8.36 -8.15
N THR A 8 10.58 -8.99 -8.91
CA THR A 8 10.35 -8.69 -10.34
C THR A 8 8.88 -8.53 -10.67
N GLU A 9 8.60 -7.81 -11.75
CA GLU A 9 7.24 -7.65 -12.30
C GLU A 9 6.61 -8.98 -12.69
N SER A 10 7.39 -9.90 -13.27
CA SER A 10 6.91 -11.24 -13.65
C SER A 10 6.45 -12.06 -12.46
N GLU A 11 7.10 -11.94 -11.29
CA GLU A 11 6.66 -12.57 -10.06
C GLU A 11 5.36 -11.98 -9.53
N ILE A 12 5.17 -10.66 -9.67
CA ILE A 12 3.91 -9.98 -9.32
C ILE A 12 2.79 -10.48 -10.22
N ILE A 13 2.99 -10.44 -11.54
CA ILE A 13 2.01 -10.91 -12.53
C ILE A 13 1.62 -12.36 -12.23
N SER A 14 2.58 -13.25 -12.04
CA SER A 14 2.31 -14.66 -11.74
C SER A 14 1.52 -14.84 -10.45
N THR A 15 1.80 -14.02 -9.44
CA THR A 15 1.08 -14.03 -8.16
C THR A 15 -0.39 -13.62 -8.36
N ILE A 16 -0.64 -12.52 -9.07
CA ILE A 16 -2.03 -12.06 -9.33
C ILE A 16 -2.79 -13.09 -10.17
N LYS A 17 -2.18 -13.64 -11.22
CA LYS A 17 -2.79 -14.71 -12.02
C LYS A 17 -3.15 -15.95 -11.20
N SER A 18 -2.33 -16.30 -10.19
CA SER A 18 -2.60 -17.47 -9.33
C SER A 18 -3.84 -17.31 -8.44
N ILE A 19 -4.25 -16.08 -8.18
CA ILE A 19 -5.42 -15.75 -7.35
C ILE A 19 -6.64 -15.33 -8.17
N GLU A 20 -6.49 -15.09 -9.46
CA GLU A 20 -7.54 -14.61 -10.36
C GLU A 20 -8.80 -15.48 -10.28
N ASN A 21 -8.63 -16.80 -10.27
CA ASN A 21 -9.74 -17.77 -10.19
C ASN A 21 -10.49 -17.77 -8.84
N LYS A 22 -10.02 -17.03 -7.84
CA LYS A 22 -10.69 -16.90 -6.54
C LYS A 22 -11.75 -15.81 -6.55
N TYR A 23 -11.70 -14.91 -7.53
CA TYR A 23 -12.53 -13.72 -7.61
C TYR A 23 -13.31 -13.68 -8.92
N ASP A 24 -14.55 -13.18 -8.87
CA ASP A 24 -15.33 -12.96 -10.07
C ASP A 24 -14.74 -11.81 -10.92
N LYS A 25 -14.19 -10.79 -10.25
CA LYS A 25 -13.51 -9.65 -10.86
C LYS A 25 -12.43 -9.10 -9.96
N ILE A 26 -11.36 -8.62 -10.58
CA ILE A 26 -10.28 -7.89 -9.92
C ILE A 26 -10.31 -6.44 -10.41
N PHE A 27 -10.39 -5.50 -9.48
CA PHE A 27 -10.34 -4.07 -9.73
C PHE A 27 -9.01 -3.51 -9.25
N ILE A 28 -8.29 -2.81 -10.11
CA ILE A 28 -7.05 -2.11 -9.75
C ILE A 28 -7.38 -0.65 -9.42
N LEU A 29 -6.92 -0.16 -8.29
CA LEU A 29 -6.91 1.27 -7.97
C LEU A 29 -5.47 1.75 -7.95
N SER A 30 -5.11 2.63 -8.89
CA SER A 30 -3.75 3.17 -9.03
C SER A 30 -3.78 4.54 -9.68
N ASN A 31 -2.69 5.29 -9.61
CA ASN A 31 -2.59 6.59 -10.28
C ASN A 31 -1.79 6.51 -11.61
N SER A 32 -1.96 7.51 -12.45
CA SER A 32 -1.35 7.57 -13.77
C SER A 32 0.19 7.54 -13.71
N LYS A 33 0.80 8.17 -12.70
CA LYS A 33 2.26 8.22 -12.53
C LYS A 33 2.82 6.80 -12.31
N ILE A 34 2.20 6.02 -11.41
CA ILE A 34 2.64 4.66 -11.12
C ILE A 34 2.46 3.76 -12.33
N ILE A 35 1.32 3.83 -13.02
CA ILE A 35 1.05 3.04 -14.22
C ILE A 35 2.04 3.38 -15.35
N SER A 36 2.42 4.65 -15.51
CA SER A 36 3.39 5.05 -16.53
C SER A 36 4.81 4.52 -16.26
N HIS A 37 5.20 4.41 -14.99
CA HIS A 37 6.50 3.82 -14.61
C HIS A 37 6.49 2.29 -14.62
N HIS A 38 5.32 1.68 -14.42
CA HIS A 38 5.14 0.24 -14.26
C HIS A 38 3.99 -0.25 -15.13
N SER A 39 4.22 -0.25 -16.45
CA SER A 39 3.18 -0.57 -17.46
C SER A 39 2.57 -1.97 -17.31
N PHE A 40 3.25 -2.91 -16.66
CA PHE A 40 2.75 -4.25 -16.37
C PHE A 40 1.45 -4.24 -15.54
N ILE A 41 1.16 -3.13 -14.84
CA ILE A 41 -0.09 -2.98 -14.08
C ILE A 41 -1.31 -3.11 -14.99
N ASN A 42 -1.19 -2.67 -16.26
CA ASN A 42 -2.25 -2.83 -17.26
C ASN A 42 -2.52 -4.31 -17.61
N ASP A 43 -1.56 -5.19 -17.39
CA ASP A 43 -1.70 -6.63 -17.64
C ASP A 43 -2.35 -7.38 -16.47
N LEU A 44 -2.53 -6.72 -15.33
CA LEU A 44 -3.13 -7.32 -14.12
C LEU A 44 -4.65 -7.36 -14.18
N SER A 45 -5.28 -6.39 -14.81
CA SER A 45 -6.74 -6.31 -15.00
C SER A 45 -7.07 -5.22 -16.00
N ASN A 46 -8.19 -5.40 -16.74
CA ASN A 46 -8.77 -4.37 -17.59
C ASN A 46 -9.67 -3.38 -16.80
N LEU A 47 -9.89 -3.64 -15.51
CA LEU A 47 -10.74 -2.84 -14.63
C LEU A 47 -9.87 -1.95 -13.73
N ILE A 48 -9.35 -0.88 -14.29
CA ILE A 48 -8.45 0.05 -13.60
C ILE A 48 -9.17 1.37 -13.33
N PHE A 49 -9.28 1.76 -12.07
CA PHE A 49 -9.72 3.09 -11.67
C PHE A 49 -8.49 3.99 -11.44
N ILE A 50 -8.46 5.12 -12.12
CA ILE A 50 -7.36 6.07 -12.03
C ILE A 50 -7.56 7.00 -10.84
N CYS A 51 -6.78 6.79 -9.80
CA CYS A 51 -6.74 7.65 -8.62
C CYS A 51 -6.11 9.01 -8.95
N LYS A 52 -6.68 10.07 -8.40
CA LYS A 52 -6.08 11.42 -8.47
C LYS A 52 -4.74 11.45 -7.73
N ASP A 53 -3.86 12.35 -8.16
CA ASP A 53 -2.59 12.54 -7.47
C ASP A 53 -2.77 13.32 -6.16
N GLY A 54 -1.94 12.97 -5.17
CA GLY A 54 -1.89 13.66 -3.87
C GLY A 54 -3.20 13.53 -3.08
N GLU A 55 -3.38 14.42 -2.11
CA GLU A 55 -4.50 14.41 -1.15
C GLU A 55 -5.89 14.57 -1.80
N SER A 56 -5.97 15.07 -3.04
CA SER A 56 -7.23 15.15 -3.80
C SER A 56 -7.83 13.76 -4.08
N CYS A 57 -7.01 12.71 -4.05
CA CYS A 57 -7.45 11.31 -4.13
C CYS A 57 -8.44 10.96 -3.01
N LYS A 58 -8.20 11.48 -1.79
CA LYS A 58 -8.97 11.14 -0.60
C LYS A 58 -10.22 12.00 -0.43
N SER A 59 -10.70 12.67 -1.48
CA SER A 59 -11.92 13.49 -1.44
C SER A 59 -13.19 12.65 -1.52
N ILE A 60 -14.29 13.15 -0.93
CA ILE A 60 -15.63 12.53 -1.02
C ILE A 60 -16.09 12.41 -2.48
N GLN A 61 -15.85 13.43 -3.30
CA GLN A 61 -16.25 13.36 -4.71
C GLN A 61 -15.52 12.24 -5.43
N HIS A 62 -14.20 12.08 -5.20
CA HIS A 62 -13.43 11.02 -5.84
C HIS A 62 -13.84 9.62 -5.34
N TYR A 63 -14.25 9.53 -4.07
CA TYR A 63 -14.86 8.30 -3.54
C TYR A 63 -16.17 7.96 -4.27
N ILE A 64 -17.05 8.94 -4.53
CA ILE A 64 -18.29 8.73 -5.30
C ILE A 64 -17.92 8.24 -6.72
N ASP A 65 -16.95 8.87 -7.37
CA ASP A 65 -16.49 8.48 -8.71
C ASP A 65 -16.02 7.00 -8.73
N ALA A 66 -15.25 6.60 -7.71
CA ALA A 66 -14.76 5.22 -7.59
C ALA A 66 -15.90 4.20 -7.33
N ILE A 67 -16.84 4.51 -6.45
CA ILE A 67 -18.01 3.66 -6.19
C ILE A 67 -18.87 3.51 -7.45
N THR A 68 -19.05 4.59 -8.22
CA THR A 68 -19.76 4.58 -9.49
C THR A 68 -19.06 3.65 -10.47
N PHE A 69 -17.74 3.78 -10.64
CA PHE A 69 -16.94 2.89 -11.49
C PHE A 69 -17.09 1.41 -11.10
N LEU A 70 -17.00 1.10 -9.82
CA LEU A 70 -17.19 -0.27 -9.34
C LEU A 70 -18.57 -0.82 -9.68
N ASN A 71 -19.63 -0.01 -9.46
CA ASN A 71 -21.02 -0.40 -9.72
C ASN A 71 -21.29 -0.61 -11.21
N GLU A 72 -20.88 0.31 -12.06
CA GLU A 72 -21.04 0.22 -13.52
C GLU A 72 -20.32 -1.00 -14.12
N ASN A 73 -19.22 -1.41 -13.50
CA ASN A 73 -18.48 -2.61 -13.91
C ASN A 73 -18.93 -3.88 -13.17
N ASN A 74 -20.12 -3.86 -12.54
CA ASN A 74 -20.71 -5.00 -11.84
C ASN A 74 -19.80 -5.63 -10.78
N CYS A 75 -19.14 -4.80 -9.96
CA CYS A 75 -18.41 -5.26 -8.78
C CYS A 75 -19.39 -5.93 -7.80
N ASN A 76 -19.03 -7.07 -7.25
CA ASN A 76 -19.87 -7.84 -6.32
C ASN A 76 -19.07 -8.32 -5.11
N LYS A 77 -19.74 -9.07 -4.21
CA LYS A 77 -19.13 -9.60 -2.97
C LYS A 77 -17.95 -10.55 -3.17
N LYS A 78 -17.84 -11.16 -4.34
CA LYS A 78 -16.74 -12.05 -4.73
C LYS A 78 -15.66 -11.33 -5.56
N SER A 79 -15.76 -10.02 -5.70
CA SER A 79 -14.74 -9.20 -6.34
C SER A 79 -13.65 -8.82 -5.34
N CYS A 80 -12.47 -8.46 -5.87
CA CYS A 80 -11.33 -7.99 -5.09
C CYS A 80 -10.86 -6.64 -5.60
N ILE A 81 -10.48 -5.76 -4.68
CA ILE A 81 -9.72 -4.54 -4.99
C ILE A 81 -8.24 -4.80 -4.74
N ILE A 82 -7.40 -4.44 -5.71
CA ILE A 82 -5.94 -4.37 -5.53
C ILE A 82 -5.55 -2.89 -5.55
N ALA A 83 -5.06 -2.40 -4.41
CA ALA A 83 -4.53 -1.05 -4.26
C ALA A 83 -3.07 -1.02 -4.69
N VAL A 84 -2.74 -0.40 -5.81
CA VAL A 84 -1.37 -0.27 -6.32
C VAL A 84 -0.92 1.18 -6.19
N GLY A 85 -0.20 1.50 -5.10
CA GLY A 85 0.12 2.90 -4.85
C GLY A 85 0.87 3.19 -3.56
N GLY A 86 1.17 4.46 -3.34
CA GLY A 86 1.64 4.97 -2.05
C GLY A 86 0.54 4.99 -0.98
N GLY A 87 0.85 5.51 0.21
CA GLY A 87 -0.07 5.52 1.34
C GLY A 87 -1.45 6.11 1.04
N ILE A 88 -1.51 7.18 0.24
CA ILE A 88 -2.78 7.83 -0.14
C ILE A 88 -3.70 6.86 -0.90
N VAL A 89 -3.16 6.11 -1.87
CA VAL A 89 -3.93 5.12 -2.63
C VAL A 89 -4.32 3.95 -1.74
N CYS A 90 -3.44 3.51 -0.84
CA CYS A 90 -3.73 2.45 0.12
C CYS A 90 -4.88 2.83 1.06
N ASP A 91 -4.85 4.04 1.65
CA ASP A 91 -5.92 4.56 2.51
C ASP A 91 -7.26 4.64 1.76
N PHE A 92 -7.23 5.22 0.56
CA PHE A 92 -8.42 5.41 -0.27
C PHE A 92 -9.04 4.08 -0.70
N ALA A 93 -8.26 3.18 -1.26
CA ALA A 93 -8.72 1.87 -1.70
C ALA A 93 -9.21 1.01 -0.53
N GLY A 94 -8.53 1.09 0.61
CA GLY A 94 -8.94 0.42 1.83
C GLY A 94 -10.29 0.91 2.34
N PHE A 95 -10.53 2.24 2.33
CA PHE A 95 -11.82 2.80 2.69
C PHE A 95 -12.95 2.33 1.75
N ILE A 96 -12.71 2.34 0.44
CA ILE A 96 -13.65 1.80 -0.55
C ILE A 96 -13.94 0.33 -0.27
N ALA A 97 -12.89 -0.49 -0.12
CA ALA A 97 -13.04 -1.91 0.15
C ALA A 97 -13.79 -2.20 1.46
N SER A 98 -13.70 -1.33 2.46
CA SER A 98 -14.40 -1.46 3.73
C SER A 98 -15.89 -1.14 3.64
N THR A 99 -16.25 -0.17 2.79
CA THR A 99 -17.61 0.39 2.72
C THR A 99 -18.45 -0.22 1.61
N TYR A 100 -17.84 -0.54 0.45
CA TYR A 100 -18.53 -1.13 -0.69
C TYR A 100 -19.17 -2.47 -0.30
N MET A 101 -20.49 -2.58 -0.46
CA MET A 101 -21.29 -3.77 -0.08
C MET A 101 -21.00 -4.29 1.35
N ARG A 102 -20.68 -3.42 2.31
CA ARG A 102 -20.27 -3.75 3.69
C ARG A 102 -18.96 -4.55 3.78
N GLY A 103 -18.06 -4.31 2.84
CA GLY A 103 -16.73 -4.91 2.77
C GLY A 103 -16.59 -5.94 1.66
N ILE A 104 -15.55 -5.78 0.85
CA ILE A 104 -15.07 -6.74 -0.15
C ILE A 104 -13.59 -7.03 0.10
N ASP A 105 -13.05 -8.02 -0.59
CA ASP A 105 -11.64 -8.39 -0.44
C ASP A 105 -10.71 -7.30 -0.94
N LEU A 106 -9.57 -7.17 -0.25
CA LEU A 106 -8.58 -6.13 -0.47
C LEU A 106 -7.18 -6.75 -0.48
N ILE A 107 -6.40 -6.42 -1.51
CA ILE A 107 -4.97 -6.71 -1.59
C ILE A 107 -4.25 -5.36 -1.66
N MET A 108 -3.25 -5.18 -0.80
CA MET A 108 -2.38 -4.01 -0.84
C MET A 108 -1.11 -4.32 -1.64
N MET A 109 -0.76 -3.44 -2.57
CA MET A 109 0.50 -3.47 -3.30
C MET A 109 1.16 -2.09 -3.17
N PRO A 110 1.79 -1.83 -2.00
CA PRO A 110 2.42 -0.54 -1.74
C PRO A 110 3.60 -0.29 -2.68
N THR A 111 3.68 0.93 -3.24
CA THR A 111 4.73 1.31 -4.21
C THR A 111 5.70 2.36 -3.67
N SER A 112 5.45 2.95 -2.49
CA SER A 112 6.39 3.83 -1.81
C SER A 112 6.98 3.17 -0.57
N LEU A 113 8.20 3.55 -0.18
CA LEU A 113 8.86 3.00 1.01
C LEU A 113 8.02 3.25 2.27
N LEU A 114 7.45 4.46 2.42
CA LEU A 114 6.57 4.78 3.54
C LEU A 114 5.35 3.85 3.60
N ALA A 115 4.73 3.56 2.45
CA ALA A 115 3.59 2.65 2.43
C ALA A 115 3.99 1.21 2.76
N MET A 116 5.18 0.76 2.34
CA MET A 116 5.69 -0.58 2.62
C MET A 116 5.99 -0.81 4.10
N VAL A 117 6.42 0.25 4.81
CA VAL A 117 6.83 0.12 6.23
C VAL A 117 5.74 0.51 7.22
N ASP A 118 4.71 1.24 6.77
CA ASP A 118 3.66 1.78 7.66
C ASP A 118 2.26 1.73 7.05
N ALA A 119 1.94 2.54 6.03
CA ALA A 119 0.57 2.85 5.65
C ALA A 119 -0.25 1.65 5.14
N ALA A 120 0.37 0.66 4.48
CA ALA A 120 -0.33 -0.54 4.02
C ALA A 120 -0.57 -1.58 5.13
N ILE A 121 -0.12 -1.30 6.38
CA ILE A 121 -0.09 -2.26 7.48
C ILE A 121 -0.97 -1.76 8.62
N GLY A 122 -1.79 -2.65 9.19
CA GLY A 122 -2.63 -2.32 10.36
C GLY A 122 -4.02 -1.81 10.03
N GLY A 123 -4.42 -1.87 8.76
CA GLY A 123 -5.81 -1.74 8.33
C GLY A 123 -6.43 -0.34 8.47
N LYS A 124 -5.68 0.67 8.87
CA LYS A 124 -6.19 2.06 8.91
C LYS A 124 -6.47 2.54 7.50
N THR A 125 -7.66 3.07 7.27
CA THR A 125 -8.09 3.59 5.96
C THR A 125 -8.83 4.89 6.17
N ALA A 126 -8.72 5.83 5.22
CA ALA A 126 -9.32 7.13 5.45
C ALA A 126 -9.66 7.92 4.18
N LEU A 127 -10.63 8.83 4.34
CA LEU A 127 -10.90 9.95 3.45
C LEU A 127 -10.73 11.27 4.21
N ASN A 128 -10.48 12.33 3.45
CA ASN A 128 -10.49 13.69 3.96
C ASN A 128 -11.91 14.25 3.90
N PHE A 129 -12.27 15.08 4.87
CA PHE A 129 -13.54 15.77 4.89
C PHE A 129 -13.35 17.24 5.20
N LEU A 130 -13.80 18.10 4.29
CA LEU A 130 -13.50 19.53 4.33
C LEU A 130 -11.97 19.74 4.42
N GLU A 131 -11.52 20.57 5.36
CA GLU A 131 -10.09 20.86 5.57
C GLU A 131 -9.38 19.84 6.50
N THR A 132 -10.11 18.80 6.98
CA THR A 132 -9.56 17.85 7.94
C THR A 132 -9.14 16.58 7.23
N ARG A 133 -7.83 16.26 7.33
CA ARG A 133 -7.28 15.03 6.80
C ARG A 133 -7.70 13.83 7.65
N ASN A 134 -7.96 12.70 6.98
CA ASN A 134 -8.24 11.40 7.59
C ASN A 134 -9.41 11.40 8.59
N LEU A 135 -10.36 12.34 8.46
CA LEU A 135 -11.46 12.46 9.40
C LEU A 135 -12.46 11.30 9.27
N LEU A 136 -12.71 10.84 8.07
CA LEU A 136 -13.59 9.70 7.82
C LEU A 136 -12.71 8.45 7.65
N GLY A 137 -12.75 7.57 8.63
CA GLY A 137 -11.87 6.39 8.63
C GLY A 137 -12.59 5.10 8.99
N THR A 138 -12.01 4.00 8.56
CA THR A 138 -12.40 2.65 8.96
C THR A 138 -11.15 1.82 9.23
N PHE A 139 -11.34 0.68 9.91
CA PHE A 139 -10.33 -0.36 10.00
C PHE A 139 -10.70 -1.49 9.04
N LYS A 140 -9.84 -1.74 8.05
CA LYS A 140 -9.99 -2.78 7.04
C LYS A 140 -8.67 -3.50 6.82
N ASP A 141 -8.52 -4.64 7.44
CA ASP A 141 -7.36 -5.50 7.17
C ASP A 141 -7.39 -5.99 5.72
N SER A 142 -6.23 -5.93 5.07
CA SER A 142 -6.06 -6.54 3.76
C SER A 142 -5.95 -8.06 3.86
N ASN A 143 -6.45 -8.77 2.86
CA ASN A 143 -6.31 -10.22 2.74
C ASN A 143 -4.83 -10.60 2.51
N GLU A 144 -4.12 -9.75 1.75
CA GLU A 144 -2.71 -9.93 1.42
C GLU A 144 -2.02 -8.59 1.16
N ILE A 145 -0.73 -8.50 1.50
CA ILE A 145 0.15 -7.40 1.09
C ILE A 145 1.23 -7.98 0.17
N ILE A 146 1.34 -7.44 -1.04
CA ILE A 146 2.37 -7.81 -2.02
C ILE A 146 3.39 -6.68 -2.08
N ILE A 147 4.58 -6.91 -1.54
CA ILE A 147 5.68 -5.93 -1.53
C ILE A 147 6.58 -6.20 -2.72
N GLY A 148 6.43 -5.39 -3.77
CA GLY A 148 7.30 -5.40 -4.94
C GLY A 148 8.54 -4.55 -4.70
N LEU A 149 9.70 -5.17 -4.50
CA LEU A 149 10.96 -4.43 -4.26
C LEU A 149 11.40 -3.64 -5.50
N ASN A 150 10.98 -4.04 -6.70
CA ASN A 150 11.20 -3.30 -7.93
C ASN A 150 10.61 -1.88 -7.92
N PHE A 151 9.53 -1.63 -7.17
CA PHE A 151 8.95 -0.29 -7.04
C PHE A 151 9.91 0.71 -6.38
N ILE A 152 10.79 0.24 -5.48
CA ILE A 152 11.76 1.11 -4.79
C ILE A 152 12.76 1.72 -5.78
N GLN A 153 13.07 1.02 -6.88
CA GLN A 153 14.04 1.48 -7.87
C GLN A 153 13.57 2.72 -8.64
N THR A 154 12.25 2.91 -8.75
CA THR A 154 11.63 4.03 -9.47
C THR A 154 11.24 5.20 -8.57
N LEU A 155 11.42 5.06 -7.24
CA LEU A 155 11.18 6.14 -6.28
C LEU A 155 12.28 7.22 -6.44
N ASP A 156 11.86 8.48 -6.41
CA ASP A 156 12.78 9.58 -6.24
C ASP A 156 13.36 9.64 -4.81
N ASP A 157 14.42 10.42 -4.63
CA ASP A 157 15.12 10.49 -3.36
C ASP A 157 14.27 11.08 -2.22
N ASN A 158 13.34 12.00 -2.54
CA ASN A 158 12.43 12.55 -1.54
C ASN A 158 11.44 11.48 -1.03
N GLU A 159 10.91 10.65 -1.92
CA GLU A 159 10.03 9.55 -1.52
C GLU A 159 10.78 8.48 -0.71
N ARG A 160 12.04 8.21 -1.02
CA ARG A 160 12.90 7.34 -0.20
C ARG A 160 13.15 7.95 1.17
N LEU A 161 13.47 9.25 1.24
CA LEU A 161 13.67 9.98 2.50
C LEU A 161 12.42 10.00 3.37
N ASN A 162 11.23 10.20 2.78
CA ASN A 162 9.97 10.14 3.50
C ASN A 162 9.76 8.78 4.18
N GLY A 163 10.05 7.69 3.47
CA GLY A 163 9.99 6.34 4.05
C GLY A 163 11.05 6.12 5.14
N MET A 164 12.27 6.64 4.93
CA MET A 164 13.34 6.56 5.93
C MET A 164 13.00 7.29 7.22
N ALA A 165 12.24 8.38 7.19
CA ALA A 165 11.80 9.09 8.40
C ALA A 165 10.99 8.18 9.33
N GLU A 166 10.07 7.38 8.78
CA GLU A 166 9.29 6.43 9.56
C GLU A 166 10.15 5.25 10.07
N ILE A 167 11.10 4.78 9.26
CA ILE A 167 12.06 3.75 9.68
C ILE A 167 12.91 4.25 10.86
N PHE A 168 13.38 5.50 10.80
CA PHE A 168 14.09 6.13 11.92
C PHE A 168 13.23 6.24 13.17
N LYS A 169 11.97 6.63 13.01
CA LYS A 169 11.01 6.70 14.12
C LYS A 169 10.94 5.36 14.87
N TYR A 170 10.74 4.24 14.16
CA TYR A 170 10.74 2.91 14.80
C TYR A 170 12.05 2.60 15.51
N SER A 171 13.18 2.94 14.91
CA SER A 171 14.49 2.68 15.50
C SER A 171 14.73 3.43 16.82
N LEU A 172 14.23 4.67 16.91
CA LEU A 172 14.41 5.52 18.07
C LEU A 172 13.49 5.16 19.23
N ILE A 173 12.25 4.74 18.93
CA ILE A 173 11.24 4.55 19.98
C ILE A 173 11.14 3.10 20.47
N MET A 174 11.56 2.10 19.68
CA MET A 174 11.30 0.72 20.06
C MET A 174 12.31 -0.34 19.59
N ASP A 175 13.24 -0.04 18.69
CA ASP A 175 14.11 -1.06 18.11
C ASP A 175 15.56 -0.61 17.97
N VAL A 176 16.35 -0.78 19.05
CA VAL A 176 17.79 -0.48 19.06
C VAL A 176 18.57 -1.31 18.03
N LYS A 177 18.11 -2.53 17.69
CA LYS A 177 18.77 -3.35 16.67
C LYS A 177 18.57 -2.75 15.27
N LEU A 178 17.40 -2.19 15.01
CA LEU A 178 17.12 -1.43 13.78
C LEU A 178 17.99 -0.18 13.74
N PHE A 179 18.16 0.54 14.86
CA PHE A 179 19.05 1.70 14.93
C PHE A 179 20.49 1.35 14.55
N ASN A 180 21.05 0.32 15.16
CA ASN A 180 22.42 -0.14 14.86
C ASN A 180 22.57 -0.63 13.41
N PHE A 181 21.51 -1.24 12.86
CA PHE A 181 21.50 -1.65 11.46
C PHE A 181 21.54 -0.44 10.51
N ILE A 182 20.74 0.58 10.79
CA ILE A 182 20.73 1.83 10.01
C ILE A 182 22.12 2.50 10.06
N GLU A 183 22.69 2.65 11.24
CA GLU A 183 24.01 3.27 11.42
C GLU A 183 25.10 2.54 10.64
N SER A 184 25.12 1.21 10.70
CA SER A 184 26.18 0.39 10.12
C SER A 184 26.04 0.13 8.62
N LYS A 185 24.79 0.02 8.10
CA LYS A 185 24.53 -0.44 6.72
C LYS A 185 23.87 0.59 5.82
N VAL A 186 23.18 1.59 6.39
CA VAL A 186 22.35 2.52 5.60
C VAL A 186 23.02 3.88 5.42
N VAL A 187 23.47 4.51 6.53
CA VAL A 187 23.91 5.91 6.54
C VAL A 187 24.99 6.21 5.48
N LYS A 188 25.94 5.30 5.25
CA LYS A 188 27.05 5.51 4.31
C LYS A 188 26.67 5.30 2.84
N HIS A 189 25.58 4.62 2.58
CA HIS A 189 25.22 4.15 1.22
C HIS A 189 23.92 4.75 0.70
N PHE A 190 23.10 5.37 1.58
CA PHE A 190 21.87 6.02 1.16
C PHE A 190 22.15 7.20 0.20
N PRO A 191 21.35 7.42 -0.85
CA PRO A 191 20.12 6.69 -1.21
C PRO A 191 20.33 5.39 -2.05
N ASN A 192 21.57 5.03 -2.39
CA ASN A 192 21.90 3.92 -3.27
C ASN A 192 22.11 2.61 -2.50
N LEU A 193 21.06 2.14 -1.85
CA LEU A 193 21.06 0.88 -1.11
C LEU A 193 20.69 -0.30 -2.03
N ASP A 194 21.28 -1.45 -1.76
CA ASP A 194 20.88 -2.70 -2.38
C ASP A 194 19.46 -3.10 -1.97
N LEU A 195 18.72 -3.77 -2.84
CA LEU A 195 17.35 -4.22 -2.56
C LEU A 195 17.26 -5.15 -1.35
N ASP A 196 18.28 -5.92 -1.05
CA ASP A 196 18.34 -6.79 0.14
C ASP A 196 18.37 -5.97 1.42
N ILE A 197 19.07 -4.82 1.43
CA ILE A 197 19.09 -3.89 2.56
C ILE A 197 17.69 -3.26 2.74
N PHE A 198 17.06 -2.81 1.66
CA PHE A 198 15.68 -2.31 1.73
C PHE A 198 14.73 -3.37 2.26
N LYS A 199 14.82 -4.60 1.78
CA LYS A 199 14.01 -5.72 2.25
C LYS A 199 14.18 -5.94 3.75
N GLU A 200 15.42 -5.93 4.26
CA GLU A 200 15.68 -6.11 5.69
C GLU A 200 15.12 -4.95 6.53
N LEU A 201 15.23 -3.70 6.04
CA LEU A 201 14.61 -2.54 6.68
C LEU A 201 13.08 -2.70 6.76
N ILE A 202 12.45 -3.05 5.64
CA ILE A 202 11.01 -3.25 5.57
C ILE A 202 10.56 -4.37 6.51
N ASP A 203 11.25 -5.50 6.52
CA ASP A 203 10.95 -6.64 7.42
C ASP A 203 10.98 -6.25 8.90
N LYS A 204 12.00 -5.48 9.31
CA LYS A 204 12.13 -5.00 10.69
C LYS A 204 10.99 -4.04 11.05
N CYS A 205 10.66 -3.10 10.16
CA CYS A 205 9.59 -2.13 10.39
C CYS A 205 8.21 -2.82 10.44
N ILE A 206 7.94 -3.77 9.55
CA ILE A 206 6.71 -4.55 9.57
C ILE A 206 6.52 -5.27 10.91
N LYS A 207 7.57 -5.92 11.42
CA LYS A 207 7.53 -6.60 12.73
C LYS A 207 7.22 -5.61 13.86
N ASN A 208 7.85 -4.44 13.83
CA ASN A 208 7.63 -3.38 14.81
C ASN A 208 6.19 -2.86 14.72
N LYS A 209 5.69 -2.57 13.50
CA LYS A 209 4.31 -2.12 13.28
C LYS A 209 3.30 -3.16 13.76
N LEU A 210 3.46 -4.43 13.40
CA LEU A 210 2.56 -5.50 13.83
C LEU A 210 2.54 -5.65 15.36
N THR A 211 3.68 -5.48 16.03
CA THR A 211 3.73 -5.51 17.50
C THR A 211 2.90 -4.39 18.14
N ILE A 212 2.80 -3.22 17.50
CA ILE A 212 1.95 -2.11 17.95
C ILE A 212 0.48 -2.44 17.67
N VAL A 213 0.17 -2.85 16.44
CA VAL A 213 -1.20 -3.19 15.99
C VAL A 213 -1.80 -4.32 16.82
N ASP A 214 -1.01 -5.34 17.18
CA ASP A 214 -1.48 -6.44 18.02
C ASP A 214 -1.84 -5.98 19.45
N LYS A 215 -1.21 -4.92 19.95
CA LYS A 215 -1.51 -4.35 21.28
C LYS A 215 -2.67 -3.37 21.25
N ASP A 216 -2.80 -2.63 20.18
CA ASP A 216 -3.81 -1.58 20.02
C ASP A 216 -4.28 -1.50 18.55
N HIS A 217 -5.11 -2.48 18.15
CA HIS A 217 -5.62 -2.58 16.78
C HIS A 217 -6.48 -1.38 16.37
N TYR A 218 -7.17 -0.78 17.32
CA TYR A 218 -8.11 0.33 17.07
C TYR A 218 -7.56 1.71 17.44
N ASP A 219 -6.26 1.82 17.76
CA ASP A 219 -5.58 3.08 18.04
C ASP A 219 -6.28 3.91 19.13
N LYS A 220 -6.54 3.27 20.30
CA LYS A 220 -7.28 3.85 21.43
C LYS A 220 -6.37 4.43 22.50
#